data_4a9c7261b8232d1507c0fc6d9e03a330
#
_entry.id   4a9c7261b8232d1507c0fc6d9e03a330
#
_cell.length_a   1.000
_cell.length_b   1.000
_cell.length_c   1.000
_cell.angle_alpha   90.00
_cell.angle_beta   90.00
_cell.angle_gamma   90.00
#
_symmetry.space_group_name_H-M   'P 1'
#
loop_
_entity.id
_entity.type
_entity.pdbx_description
1 polymer ?
#
loop_
_entity_poly.entity_id
_entity_poly.type
_entity_poly.pdbx_seq_one_letter_code
_entity_poly.pdbx_strand_id
1 'polypeptide(L)'
;MSYDKITIVINTFNSEDKIHQCLKSIESKAKVIIVENSNNINFKLELEKSYSNLKCILTGENLGYAKGNNFGLSKVQSEYALILNPDAILDKNTLDNLLVSANRFKDFAIMGPAKQDEYSNIETNLEKEQVFQVNSLKGFAMLLNLKQFDKIGFFDENFFIYLEEIDLCKRLRFYNKKIYLDKRV
;
A
#
# COMPACT_ATOMS: atom_id res chain seq x y z
N MET A 1 -4.99 -3.36 18.53
CA MET A 1 -4.70 -4.35 17.48
C MET A 1 -3.20 -4.55 17.37
N SER A 2 -2.73 -5.68 16.86
CA SER A 2 -1.29 -5.88 16.68
C SER A 2 -0.88 -5.40 15.28
N TYR A 3 -0.06 -4.37 15.22
CA TYR A 3 0.54 -3.87 13.97
C TYR A 3 1.64 -4.80 13.42
N ASP A 4 2.00 -5.88 14.13
CA ASP A 4 2.95 -6.89 13.63
C ASP A 4 2.46 -7.62 12.39
N LYS A 5 1.13 -7.58 12.14
CA LYS A 5 0.51 -8.18 10.95
C LYS A 5 0.67 -7.36 9.68
N ILE A 6 1.11 -6.11 9.76
CA ILE A 6 1.20 -5.20 8.63
C ILE A 6 2.60 -4.58 8.54
N THR A 7 3.13 -4.52 7.33
CA THR A 7 4.33 -3.73 7.00
C THR A 7 3.97 -2.74 5.92
N ILE A 8 4.35 -1.49 6.09
CA ILE A 8 4.10 -0.43 5.11
C ILE A 8 5.30 -0.37 4.17
N VAL A 9 5.04 -0.42 2.87
CA VAL A 9 6.04 -0.31 1.81
C VAL A 9 5.84 1.01 1.09
N ILE A 10 6.87 1.85 1.09
CA ILE A 10 6.85 3.15 0.42
C ILE A 10 8.00 3.18 -0.59
N ASN A 11 7.64 3.33 -1.85
CA ASN A 11 8.59 3.47 -2.95
C ASN A 11 8.86 4.96 -3.20
N THR A 12 10.11 5.40 -3.07
CA THR A 12 10.52 6.79 -3.17
C THR A 12 11.46 7.04 -4.36
N PHE A 13 11.30 8.18 -5.00
CA PHE A 13 12.25 8.72 -5.96
C PHE A 13 12.24 10.25 -5.87
N ASN A 14 13.33 10.87 -5.40
CA ASN A 14 13.43 12.31 -5.13
C ASN A 14 12.23 12.82 -4.30
N SER A 15 11.95 12.16 -3.17
CA SER A 15 10.74 12.41 -2.37
C SER A 15 11.02 13.04 -1.00
N GLU A 16 12.21 13.59 -0.81
CA GLU A 16 12.71 14.16 0.46
C GLU A 16 11.75 15.19 1.05
N ASP A 17 11.18 16.06 0.20
CA ASP A 17 10.30 17.14 0.67
C ASP A 17 8.92 16.67 1.15
N LYS A 18 8.46 15.48 0.71
CA LYS A 18 7.09 14.99 0.93
C LYS A 18 6.99 13.91 1.99
N ILE A 19 7.99 13.03 2.04
CA ILE A 19 7.95 11.79 2.81
C ILE A 19 7.73 11.99 4.32
N HIS A 20 8.23 13.08 4.89
CA HIS A 20 8.15 13.32 6.34
C HIS A 20 6.71 13.51 6.84
N GLN A 21 5.81 14.10 6.04
CA GLN A 21 4.40 14.21 6.39
C GLN A 21 3.72 12.84 6.35
N CYS A 22 4.03 12.03 5.34
CA CYS A 22 3.57 10.65 5.24
C CYS A 22 4.02 9.84 6.47
N LEU A 23 5.32 9.84 6.78
CA LEU A 23 5.89 9.07 7.91
C LEU A 23 5.34 9.49 9.27
N LYS A 24 5.10 10.80 9.49
CA LYS A 24 4.48 11.32 10.72
C LYS A 24 3.02 10.87 10.89
N SER A 25 2.33 10.55 9.81
CA SER A 25 0.94 10.06 9.85
C SER A 25 0.85 8.56 10.16
N ILE A 26 1.98 7.84 10.09
CA ILE A 26 2.06 6.40 10.36
C ILE A 26 2.26 6.16 11.86
N GLU A 27 1.46 5.26 12.43
CA GLU A 27 1.63 4.81 13.82
C GLU A 27 3.04 4.24 14.05
N SER A 28 3.74 4.73 15.09
CA SER A 28 5.14 4.39 15.37
C SER A 28 5.42 2.90 15.63
N LYS A 29 4.36 2.13 15.90
CA LYS A 29 4.44 0.66 16.09
C LYS A 29 4.38 -0.11 14.77
N ALA A 30 3.96 0.50 13.67
CA ALA A 30 3.91 -0.16 12.37
C ALA A 30 5.30 -0.17 11.74
N LYS A 31 5.70 -1.31 11.18
CA LYS A 31 6.98 -1.43 10.45
C LYS A 31 6.88 -0.75 9.10
N VAL A 32 7.94 -0.03 8.72
CA VAL A 32 8.04 0.67 7.45
C VAL A 32 9.27 0.21 6.68
N ILE A 33 9.09 -0.10 5.42
CA ILE A 33 10.17 -0.34 4.45
C ILE A 33 10.10 0.76 3.39
N ILE A 34 11.17 1.54 3.30
CA ILE A 34 11.37 2.50 2.22
C ILE A 34 12.21 1.84 1.14
N VAL A 35 11.75 1.87 -0.09
CA VAL A 35 12.52 1.51 -1.29
C VAL A 35 12.95 2.81 -1.95
N GLU A 36 14.23 3.15 -1.81
CA GLU A 36 14.77 4.42 -2.23
C GLU A 36 15.46 4.28 -3.60
N ASN A 37 14.79 4.80 -4.65
CA ASN A 37 15.18 4.65 -6.05
C ASN A 37 16.08 5.77 -6.58
N SER A 38 16.29 6.87 -5.86
CA SER A 38 17.25 7.91 -6.23
C SER A 38 18.68 7.60 -5.76
N ASN A 39 18.85 6.52 -5.01
CA ASN A 39 20.13 6.07 -4.45
C ASN A 39 20.80 7.09 -3.54
N ASN A 40 19.98 7.88 -2.80
CA ASN A 40 20.45 8.93 -1.90
C ASN A 40 20.81 8.35 -0.52
N ILE A 41 22.11 8.12 -0.29
CA ILE A 41 22.62 7.56 0.97
C ILE A 41 22.39 8.52 2.16
N ASN A 42 22.46 9.83 1.97
CA ASN A 42 22.24 10.80 3.04
C ASN A 42 20.79 10.79 3.50
N PHE A 43 19.86 10.73 2.55
CA PHE A 43 18.44 10.61 2.83
C PHE A 43 18.10 9.31 3.58
N LYS A 44 18.68 8.17 3.16
CA LYS A 44 18.57 6.91 3.91
C LYS A 44 19.01 7.05 5.36
N LEU A 45 20.20 7.61 5.60
CA LEU A 45 20.76 7.76 6.95
C LEU A 45 19.91 8.69 7.83
N GLU A 46 19.38 9.77 7.25
CA GLU A 46 18.46 10.69 7.91
C GLU A 46 17.17 9.99 8.36
N LEU A 47 16.55 9.23 7.44
CA LEU A 47 15.30 8.50 7.72
C LEU A 47 15.48 7.46 8.83
N GLU A 48 16.52 6.62 8.73
CA GLU A 48 16.78 5.56 9.72
C GLU A 48 17.20 6.12 11.09
N LYS A 49 17.78 7.31 11.13
CA LYS A 49 18.05 8.03 12.38
C LYS A 49 16.79 8.62 13.01
N SER A 50 15.88 9.13 12.17
CA SER A 50 14.67 9.85 12.62
C SER A 50 13.51 8.93 13.00
N TYR A 51 13.45 7.72 12.43
CA TYR A 51 12.32 6.79 12.58
C TYR A 51 12.81 5.38 12.92
N SER A 52 12.67 4.97 14.18
CA SER A 52 13.18 3.69 14.69
C SER A 52 12.46 2.44 14.14
N ASN A 53 11.25 2.61 13.61
CA ASN A 53 10.42 1.57 13.01
C ASN A 53 10.62 1.41 11.50
N LEU A 54 11.59 2.14 10.92
CA LEU A 54 11.80 2.24 9.48
C LEU A 54 13.14 1.59 9.07
N LYS A 55 13.09 0.89 7.93
CA LYS A 55 14.26 0.42 7.20
C LYS A 55 14.23 0.99 5.80
N CYS A 56 15.30 1.69 5.41
CA CYS A 56 15.46 2.25 4.06
C CYS A 56 16.44 1.40 3.25
N ILE A 57 16.05 0.99 2.05
CA ILE A 57 16.82 0.13 1.15
C ILE A 57 17.09 0.89 -0.13
N LEU A 58 18.36 1.11 -0.43
CA LEU A 58 18.79 1.69 -1.71
C LEU A 58 18.72 0.63 -2.80
N THR A 59 18.20 0.99 -3.97
CA THR A 59 18.06 0.09 -5.11
C THR A 59 19.27 0.08 -6.04
N GLY A 60 20.11 1.12 -5.95
CA GLY A 60 21.25 1.32 -6.87
C GLY A 60 20.86 1.98 -8.20
N GLU A 61 19.60 1.91 -8.59
CA GLU A 61 19.06 2.50 -9.82
C GLU A 61 17.57 2.84 -9.64
N ASN A 62 17.00 3.60 -10.56
CA ASN A 62 15.55 3.87 -10.55
C ASN A 62 14.78 2.68 -11.14
N LEU A 63 14.19 1.86 -10.30
CA LEU A 63 13.39 0.69 -10.67
C LEU A 63 11.97 1.06 -11.18
N GLY A 64 11.56 2.32 -11.04
CA GLY A 64 10.17 2.73 -11.28
C GLY A 64 9.22 2.27 -10.17
N TYR A 65 7.90 2.39 -10.44
CA TYR A 65 6.89 2.09 -9.41
C TYR A 65 6.67 0.58 -9.23
N ALA A 66 6.41 -0.15 -10.29
CA ALA A 66 6.07 -1.57 -10.22
C ALA A 66 7.20 -2.42 -9.62
N LYS A 67 8.38 -2.36 -10.22
CA LYS A 67 9.55 -3.12 -9.78
C LYS A 67 10.04 -2.67 -8.40
N GLY A 68 10.00 -1.36 -8.10
CA GLY A 68 10.36 -0.84 -6.77
C GLY A 68 9.43 -1.35 -5.68
N ASN A 69 8.11 -1.34 -5.89
CA ASN A 69 7.16 -1.91 -4.94
C ASN A 69 7.33 -3.44 -4.80
N ASN A 70 7.54 -4.17 -5.89
CA ASN A 70 7.82 -5.61 -5.84
C ASN A 70 9.07 -5.91 -5.02
N PHE A 71 10.12 -5.10 -5.19
CA PHE A 71 11.35 -5.22 -4.40
C PHE A 71 11.07 -5.01 -2.90
N GLY A 72 10.29 -3.98 -2.55
CA GLY A 72 9.86 -3.75 -1.16
C GLY A 72 9.02 -4.89 -0.61
N LEU A 73 8.02 -5.37 -1.38
CA LEU A 73 7.16 -6.50 -1.01
C LEU A 73 7.95 -7.78 -0.75
N SER A 74 9.04 -8.03 -1.49
CA SER A 74 9.93 -9.19 -1.27
C SER A 74 10.63 -9.19 0.09
N LYS A 75 10.66 -8.06 0.80
CA LYS A 75 11.26 -7.92 2.13
C LYS A 75 10.24 -7.98 3.27
N VAL A 76 8.95 -8.00 2.95
CA VAL A 76 7.87 -8.07 3.92
C VAL A 76 7.76 -9.48 4.52
N GLN A 77 7.64 -9.56 5.84
CA GLN A 77 7.49 -10.82 6.59
C GLN A 77 6.13 -10.91 7.30
N SER A 78 5.36 -9.82 7.31
CA SER A 78 4.03 -9.79 7.91
C SER A 78 2.98 -10.42 6.99
N GLU A 79 1.78 -10.66 7.55
CA GLU A 79 0.63 -11.24 6.81
C GLU A 79 0.15 -10.30 5.69
N TYR A 80 0.20 -8.99 5.96
CA TYR A 80 -0.25 -7.94 5.06
C TYR A 80 0.88 -6.97 4.73
N ALA A 81 0.83 -6.38 3.54
CA ALA A 81 1.65 -5.24 3.14
C ALA A 81 0.74 -4.08 2.74
N LEU A 82 0.98 -2.88 3.26
CA LEU A 82 0.35 -1.65 2.79
C LEU A 82 1.32 -0.93 1.86
N ILE A 83 1.05 -0.93 0.56
CA ILE A 83 1.70 -0.03 -0.38
C ILE A 83 1.14 1.36 -0.15
N LEU A 84 2.02 2.33 0.03
CA LEU A 84 1.66 3.71 0.31
C LEU A 84 2.55 4.66 -0.48
N ASN A 85 1.95 5.64 -1.16
CA ASN A 85 2.73 6.66 -1.85
C ASN A 85 3.42 7.60 -0.84
N PRO A 86 4.62 8.14 -1.17
CA PRO A 86 5.37 9.00 -0.26
C PRO A 86 4.71 10.35 0.04
N ASP A 87 3.69 10.74 -0.71
CA ASP A 87 2.90 11.96 -0.54
C ASP A 87 1.49 11.71 0.04
N ALA A 88 1.17 10.48 0.38
CA ALA A 88 -0.08 10.14 1.07
C ALA A 88 0.03 10.41 2.58
N ILE A 89 -1.08 10.82 3.18
CA ILE A 89 -1.21 11.06 4.62
C ILE A 89 -2.33 10.18 5.14
N LEU A 90 -2.03 9.34 6.13
CA LEU A 90 -3.01 8.47 6.75
C LEU A 90 -3.79 9.22 7.83
N ASP A 91 -5.11 9.07 7.84
CA ASP A 91 -5.93 9.50 8.97
C ASP A 91 -5.67 8.63 10.20
N LYS A 92 -5.94 9.17 11.39
CA LYS A 92 -5.61 8.56 12.69
C LYS A 92 -6.05 7.11 12.86
N ASN A 93 -7.17 6.70 12.25
CA ASN A 93 -7.73 5.35 12.43
C ASN A 93 -7.55 4.47 11.18
N THR A 94 -6.83 4.93 10.17
CA THR A 94 -6.72 4.23 8.88
C THR A 94 -6.16 2.82 9.05
N LEU A 95 -5.05 2.64 9.74
CA LEU A 95 -4.45 1.32 9.94
C LEU A 95 -5.33 0.38 10.76
N ASP A 96 -6.00 0.90 11.80
CA ASP A 96 -6.93 0.11 12.61
C ASP A 96 -8.14 -0.32 11.78
N ASN A 97 -8.72 0.58 11.00
CA ASN A 97 -9.84 0.27 10.11
C ASN A 97 -9.47 -0.79 9.07
N LEU A 98 -8.30 -0.67 8.44
CA LEU A 98 -7.78 -1.68 7.50
C LEU A 98 -7.64 -3.04 8.17
N LEU A 99 -7.07 -3.11 9.37
CA LEU A 99 -6.91 -4.37 10.11
C LEU A 99 -8.25 -4.97 10.55
N VAL A 100 -9.22 -4.14 10.97
CA VAL A 100 -10.60 -4.58 11.26
C VAL A 100 -11.24 -5.21 10.02
N SER A 101 -11.13 -4.53 8.88
CA SER A 101 -11.68 -5.02 7.60
C SER A 101 -10.97 -6.28 7.11
N ALA A 102 -9.65 -6.35 7.22
CA ALA A 102 -8.87 -7.54 6.88
C ALA A 102 -9.27 -8.76 7.73
N ASN A 103 -9.56 -8.57 9.01
CA ASN A 103 -10.06 -9.64 9.87
C ASN A 103 -11.48 -10.09 9.50
N ARG A 104 -12.33 -9.17 9.03
CA ARG A 104 -13.72 -9.46 8.62
C ARG A 104 -13.78 -10.14 7.25
N PHE A 105 -12.98 -9.67 6.29
CA PHE A 105 -12.96 -10.12 4.89
C PHE A 105 -11.69 -10.91 4.58
N LYS A 106 -11.48 -12.03 5.27
CA LYS A 106 -10.21 -12.81 5.24
C LYS A 106 -9.75 -13.28 3.87
N ASP A 107 -10.63 -13.29 2.87
CA ASP A 107 -10.36 -13.72 1.49
C ASP A 107 -10.06 -12.56 0.54
N PHE A 108 -9.93 -11.33 1.02
CA PHE A 108 -9.52 -10.20 0.19
C PHE A 108 -8.10 -10.43 -0.38
N ALA A 109 -7.88 -9.97 -1.60
CA ALA A 109 -6.54 -9.89 -2.18
C ALA A 109 -5.95 -8.49 -1.97
N ILE A 110 -6.70 -7.46 -2.35
CA ILE A 110 -6.35 -6.07 -2.07
C ILE A 110 -7.53 -5.33 -1.47
N MET A 111 -7.21 -4.35 -0.61
CA MET A 111 -8.16 -3.43 0.00
C MET A 111 -7.53 -2.03 0.02
N GLY A 112 -8.34 -1.00 -0.20
CA GLY A 112 -7.83 0.37 -0.22
C GLY A 112 -8.90 1.41 0.05
N PRO A 113 -8.49 2.69 0.16
CA PRO A 113 -9.38 3.80 0.44
C PRO A 113 -10.32 4.14 -0.71
N ALA A 114 -11.39 4.85 -0.37
CA ALA A 114 -12.26 5.51 -1.32
C ALA A 114 -11.76 6.95 -1.59
N LYS A 115 -11.69 7.35 -2.85
CA LYS A 115 -11.67 8.78 -3.18
C LYS A 115 -13.08 9.34 -3.08
N GLN A 116 -13.24 10.45 -2.38
CA GLN A 116 -14.53 11.09 -2.11
C GLN A 116 -15.34 11.37 -3.39
N ASP A 117 -14.66 11.66 -4.51
CA ASP A 117 -15.31 12.04 -5.78
C ASP A 117 -15.72 10.84 -6.66
N GLU A 118 -15.17 9.65 -6.42
CA GLU A 118 -15.41 8.48 -7.29
C GLU A 118 -16.69 7.70 -6.92
N TYR A 119 -17.30 7.99 -5.77
CA TYR A 119 -18.41 7.19 -5.21
C TYR A 119 -19.71 7.97 -4.99
N SER A 120 -19.77 9.25 -5.37
CA SER A 120 -21.00 10.04 -5.37
C SER A 120 -22.12 9.46 -6.26
N ASN A 121 -21.78 8.56 -7.18
CA ASN A 121 -22.72 7.92 -8.13
C ASN A 121 -23.05 6.46 -7.80
N ILE A 122 -22.56 5.89 -6.69
CA ILE A 122 -23.01 4.55 -6.27
C ILE A 122 -24.31 4.75 -5.50
N GLU A 123 -25.45 4.47 -6.18
CA GLU A 123 -26.78 4.59 -5.62
C GLU A 123 -26.92 3.80 -4.30
N THR A 124 -27.07 4.38 -3.31
CA THR A 124 -27.68 4.71 -2.02
C THR A 124 -28.50 3.67 -1.26
N ASN A 125 -28.54 2.41 -1.63
CA ASN A 125 -28.96 1.36 -0.70
C ASN A 125 -27.81 0.88 0.21
N LEU A 126 -26.61 1.47 0.04
CA LEU A 126 -25.34 1.10 0.68
C LEU A 126 -24.88 2.06 1.79
N GLU A 127 -25.75 2.96 2.26
CA GLU A 127 -25.40 3.92 3.34
C GLU A 127 -24.97 3.25 4.65
N LYS A 128 -25.31 1.98 4.86
CA LYS A 128 -24.92 1.22 6.06
C LYS A 128 -23.63 0.42 5.89
N GLU A 129 -23.21 0.11 4.67
CA GLU A 129 -21.98 -0.63 4.45
C GLU A 129 -20.81 0.33 4.25
N GLN A 130 -19.70 0.04 4.92
CA GLN A 130 -18.48 0.84 4.84
C GLN A 130 -17.41 0.19 3.95
N VAL A 131 -17.58 -1.10 3.60
CA VAL A 131 -16.63 -1.88 2.81
C VAL A 131 -17.37 -2.54 1.65
N PHE A 132 -16.91 -2.33 0.43
CA PHE A 132 -17.56 -2.80 -0.80
C PHE A 132 -16.59 -3.58 -1.68
N GLN A 133 -17.08 -4.61 -2.35
CA GLN A 133 -16.33 -5.24 -3.41
C GLN A 133 -16.36 -4.34 -4.66
N VAL A 134 -15.17 -4.10 -5.24
CA VAL A 134 -14.98 -3.23 -6.40
C VAL A 134 -14.15 -3.92 -7.47
N ASN A 135 -14.11 -3.34 -8.66
CA ASN A 135 -13.34 -3.89 -9.77
C ASN A 135 -11.88 -3.41 -9.81
N SER A 136 -11.58 -2.27 -9.22
CA SER A 136 -10.23 -1.69 -9.18
C SER A 136 -10.07 -0.75 -8.00
N LEU A 137 -8.84 -0.48 -7.63
CA LEU A 137 -8.42 0.52 -6.67
C LEU A 137 -7.35 1.40 -7.30
N LYS A 138 -7.11 2.57 -6.70
CA LYS A 138 -5.98 3.43 -7.06
C LYS A 138 -4.70 2.97 -6.36
N GLY A 139 -3.56 3.19 -7.02
CA GLY A 139 -2.25 2.72 -6.57
C GLY A 139 -1.66 3.46 -5.35
N PHE A 140 -2.24 4.60 -4.92
CA PHE A 140 -1.62 5.43 -3.89
C PHE A 140 -1.65 4.83 -2.47
N ALA A 141 -2.62 3.94 -2.18
CA ALA A 141 -2.71 3.21 -0.92
C ALA A 141 -3.43 1.87 -1.14
N MET A 142 -2.73 0.75 -0.99
CA MET A 142 -3.30 -0.58 -1.19
C MET A 142 -2.79 -1.55 -0.13
N LEU A 143 -3.68 -2.10 0.68
CA LEU A 143 -3.39 -3.22 1.58
C LEU A 143 -3.47 -4.53 0.79
N LEU A 144 -2.37 -5.26 0.74
CA LEU A 144 -2.25 -6.57 0.09
C LEU A 144 -2.30 -7.68 1.14
N ASN A 145 -3.12 -8.69 0.91
CA ASN A 145 -3.10 -9.95 1.64
C ASN A 145 -2.14 -10.90 0.92
N LEU A 146 -0.89 -10.97 1.39
CA LEU A 146 0.23 -11.56 0.64
C LEU A 146 0.00 -13.00 0.22
N LYS A 147 -0.70 -13.80 1.03
CA LYS A 147 -1.02 -15.21 0.71
C LYS A 147 -1.93 -15.39 -0.52
N GLN A 148 -2.57 -14.31 -1.00
CA GLN A 148 -3.42 -14.40 -2.18
C GLN A 148 -2.64 -14.30 -3.50
N PHE A 149 -1.34 -14.00 -3.45
CA PHE A 149 -0.51 -13.67 -4.61
C PHE A 149 0.40 -14.79 -5.12
N ASP A 150 0.48 -15.95 -4.44
CA ASP A 150 1.44 -17.03 -4.74
C ASP A 150 1.44 -17.46 -6.21
N LYS A 151 0.27 -17.46 -6.89
CA LYS A 151 0.14 -17.85 -8.30
C LYS A 151 -0.02 -16.68 -9.26
N ILE A 152 -0.24 -15.46 -8.74
CA ILE A 152 -0.61 -14.30 -9.55
C ILE A 152 0.60 -13.38 -9.71
N GLY A 153 1.48 -13.36 -8.70
CA GLY A 153 2.52 -12.35 -8.56
C GLY A 153 1.95 -10.97 -8.20
N PHE A 154 2.83 -10.04 -7.91
CA PHE A 154 2.45 -8.67 -7.58
C PHE A 154 2.31 -7.82 -8.86
N PHE A 155 2.97 -6.67 -8.95
CA PHE A 155 2.92 -5.82 -10.14
C PHE A 155 3.70 -6.43 -11.30
N ASP A 156 3.23 -6.21 -12.54
CA ASP A 156 3.99 -6.53 -13.73
C ASP A 156 5.13 -5.51 -13.91
N GLU A 157 6.37 -5.99 -13.87
CA GLU A 157 7.58 -5.15 -13.91
C GLU A 157 7.86 -4.51 -15.28
N ASN A 158 7.08 -4.86 -16.31
CA ASN A 158 7.11 -4.17 -17.60
C ASN A 158 6.47 -2.76 -17.51
N PHE A 159 5.65 -2.50 -16.49
CA PHE A 159 5.16 -1.14 -16.20
C PHE A 159 6.21 -0.40 -15.37
N PHE A 160 6.77 0.66 -15.95
CA PHE A 160 7.69 1.52 -15.19
C PHE A 160 6.93 2.40 -14.19
N ILE A 161 5.87 3.07 -14.65
CA ILE A 161 4.96 3.90 -13.87
C ILE A 161 3.62 4.04 -14.60
N TYR A 162 2.52 4.09 -13.86
CA TYR A 162 1.12 4.15 -14.30
C TYR A 162 0.59 2.87 -14.95
N LEU A 163 -0.67 2.58 -14.65
CA LEU A 163 -1.47 1.44 -15.09
C LEU A 163 -1.10 0.08 -14.45
N GLU A 164 -0.04 -0.02 -13.69
CA GLU A 164 0.37 -1.25 -12.99
C GLU A 164 -0.68 -1.74 -11.99
N GLU A 165 -1.37 -0.82 -11.31
CA GLU A 165 -2.46 -1.15 -10.39
C GLU A 165 -3.71 -1.63 -11.12
N ILE A 166 -3.96 -1.09 -12.32
CA ILE A 166 -5.08 -1.50 -13.17
C ILE A 166 -4.84 -2.91 -13.72
N ASP A 167 -3.62 -3.19 -14.18
CA ASP A 167 -3.23 -4.53 -14.60
C ASP A 167 -3.39 -5.53 -13.44
N LEU A 168 -2.84 -5.20 -12.27
CA LEU A 168 -2.95 -6.03 -11.07
C LEU A 168 -4.41 -6.34 -10.74
N CYS A 169 -5.29 -5.34 -10.74
CA CYS A 169 -6.72 -5.52 -10.49
C CYS A 169 -7.38 -6.43 -11.54
N LYS A 170 -7.00 -6.32 -12.83
CA LYS A 170 -7.50 -7.21 -13.89
C LYS A 170 -7.06 -8.65 -13.65
N ARG A 171 -5.78 -8.88 -13.35
CA ARG A 171 -5.25 -10.23 -13.05
C ARG A 171 -5.94 -10.83 -11.83
N LEU A 172 -6.09 -10.09 -10.74
CA LEU A 172 -6.80 -10.54 -9.54
C LEU A 172 -8.24 -10.99 -9.87
N ARG A 173 -8.99 -10.21 -10.64
CA ARG A 173 -10.35 -10.59 -11.06
C ARG A 173 -10.37 -11.83 -11.94
N PHE A 174 -9.42 -11.95 -12.87
CA PHE A 174 -9.30 -13.15 -13.71
C PHE A 174 -9.11 -14.41 -12.86
N TYR A 175 -8.41 -14.33 -11.74
CA TYR A 175 -8.24 -15.41 -10.77
C TYR A 175 -9.34 -15.45 -9.68
N ASN A 176 -10.48 -14.77 -9.89
CA ASN A 176 -11.60 -14.70 -8.94
C ASN A 176 -11.19 -14.21 -7.53
N LYS A 177 -10.17 -13.36 -7.43
CA LYS A 177 -9.76 -12.73 -6.18
C LYS A 177 -10.57 -11.50 -5.89
N LYS A 178 -10.81 -11.22 -4.61
CA LYS A 178 -11.67 -10.13 -4.15
C LYS A 178 -10.86 -8.86 -3.92
N ILE A 179 -11.40 -7.75 -4.42
CA ILE A 179 -10.90 -6.40 -4.28
C ILE A 179 -11.92 -5.61 -3.48
N TYR A 180 -11.51 -5.00 -2.38
CA TYR A 180 -12.42 -4.24 -1.54
C TYR A 180 -12.00 -2.78 -1.41
N LEU A 181 -12.99 -1.93 -1.31
CA LEU A 181 -12.87 -0.53 -0.98
C LEU A 181 -13.43 -0.33 0.41
N ASP A 182 -12.69 0.34 1.29
CA ASP A 182 -13.12 0.71 2.64
C ASP A 182 -13.25 2.22 2.75
N LYS A 183 -14.45 2.73 3.00
CA LYS A 183 -14.73 4.18 3.13
C LYS A 183 -14.21 4.81 4.42
N ARG A 184 -13.71 4.01 5.36
CA ARG A 184 -13.20 4.48 6.65
C ARG A 184 -11.70 4.75 6.65
N VAL A 185 -11.06 4.56 5.50
CA VAL A 185 -9.62 4.69 5.31
C VAL A 185 -9.30 5.67 4.19
#